data_d8177869a95fb3533236a5e4eb875a8b
#
_entry.id   d8177869a95fb3533236a5e4eb875a8b
#
_cell.length_a   1.000
_cell.length_b   1.000
_cell.length_c   1.000
_cell.angle_alpha   90.00
_cell.angle_beta   90.00
_cell.angle_gamma   90.00
#
_symmetry.space_group_name_H-M   'P 1'
#
loop_
_entity.id
_entity.type
_entity.pdbx_description
1 polymer ?
#
loop_
_entity_poly.entity_id
_entity_poly.type
_entity_poly.pdbx_seq_one_letter_code
_entity_poly.pdbx_strand_id
1 'polypeptide(L)'
;MATQKYRELVTIGGKNVVLAHHEPPVINAGVLENADIFRLINIFSEKFTPSNLDKADGTPLRLYASDRVKVDVSKRRKHDMAFWHRNVDAHEIIFCVKGALKWETEMGTVTMHPGDMLFIPKGIGHRSMLCPDSSDDNVLLELKIADDLAYVGEPK
;
A
#
# COMPACT_ATOMS: atom_id res chain seq x y z
N MET A 1 19.22 -10.98 -30.76
CA MET A 1 19.66 -9.57 -30.85
C MET A 1 20.08 -9.13 -29.43
N ALA A 2 21.30 -8.61 -29.25
CA ALA A 2 21.72 -8.10 -27.94
C ALA A 2 20.87 -6.87 -27.62
N THR A 3 20.19 -6.90 -26.46
CA THR A 3 19.38 -5.77 -25.97
C THR A 3 20.34 -4.60 -25.71
N GLN A 4 20.13 -3.49 -26.38
CA GLN A 4 20.93 -2.28 -26.17
C GLN A 4 20.74 -1.82 -24.73
N LYS A 5 21.85 -1.65 -24.00
CA LYS A 5 21.84 -1.12 -22.64
C LYS A 5 22.23 0.34 -22.69
N TYR A 6 21.43 1.17 -22.09
CA TYR A 6 21.77 2.57 -21.84
C TYR A 6 22.63 2.67 -20.58
N ARG A 7 23.60 3.58 -20.62
CA ARG A 7 24.48 3.88 -19.47
C ARG A 7 24.45 5.37 -19.20
N GLU A 8 24.27 5.68 -17.94
CA GLU A 8 24.25 7.03 -17.43
C GLU A 8 25.30 7.16 -16.34
N LEU A 9 26.12 8.19 -16.40
CA LEU A 9 27.10 8.51 -15.39
C LEU A 9 26.52 9.56 -14.45
N VAL A 10 26.36 9.20 -13.17
CA VAL A 10 25.85 10.11 -12.13
C VAL A 10 26.84 10.22 -10.99
N THR A 11 26.79 11.34 -10.27
CA THR A 11 27.57 11.53 -9.04
C THR A 11 26.64 11.35 -7.85
N ILE A 12 26.93 10.34 -7.02
CA ILE A 12 26.17 10.03 -5.81
C ILE A 12 27.14 10.05 -4.61
N GLY A 13 26.87 10.90 -3.61
CA GLY A 13 27.73 11.03 -2.44
C GLY A 13 29.19 11.34 -2.76
N GLY A 14 29.44 12.15 -3.81
CA GLY A 14 30.78 12.50 -4.29
C GLY A 14 31.49 11.40 -5.09
N LYS A 15 30.82 10.29 -5.40
CA LYS A 15 31.38 9.17 -6.18
C LYS A 15 30.69 9.08 -7.54
N ASN A 16 31.47 8.83 -8.58
CA ASN A 16 30.93 8.55 -9.91
C ASN A 16 30.37 7.12 -9.96
N VAL A 17 29.09 7.00 -10.30
CA VAL A 17 28.34 5.74 -10.41
C VAL A 17 27.80 5.61 -11.83
N VAL A 18 27.96 4.44 -12.43
CA VAL A 18 27.37 4.13 -13.72
C VAL A 18 26.04 3.41 -13.49
N LEU A 19 24.95 4.02 -13.91
CA LEU A 19 23.64 3.38 -14.00
C LEU A 19 23.48 2.71 -15.35
N ALA A 20 23.08 1.44 -15.36
CA ALA A 20 22.79 0.70 -16.58
C ALA A 20 21.33 0.28 -16.59
N HIS A 21 20.60 0.59 -17.66
CA HIS A 21 19.20 0.26 -17.81
C HIS A 21 18.86 -0.12 -19.27
N HIS A 22 17.72 -0.77 -19.45
CA HIS A 22 17.30 -1.27 -20.78
C HIS A 22 16.50 -0.24 -21.56
N GLU A 23 15.86 0.68 -20.87
CA GLU A 23 15.09 1.78 -21.45
C GLU A 23 15.93 3.05 -21.54
N PRO A 24 15.61 3.99 -22.44
CA PRO A 24 16.26 5.29 -22.47
C PRO A 24 16.13 6.01 -21.11
N PRO A 25 17.16 6.72 -20.63
CA PRO A 25 17.05 7.47 -19.39
C PRO A 25 15.99 8.55 -19.50
N VAL A 26 15.16 8.65 -18.46
CA VAL A 26 14.21 9.75 -18.32
C VAL A 26 14.91 10.89 -17.59
N ILE A 27 15.12 12.01 -18.27
CA ILE A 27 15.68 13.20 -17.67
C ILE A 27 14.52 14.05 -17.14
N ASN A 28 14.32 14.04 -15.83
CA ASN A 28 13.44 14.99 -15.16
C ASN A 28 14.20 16.30 -14.92
N ALA A 29 14.25 17.14 -15.93
CA ALA A 29 14.79 18.48 -15.75
C ALA A 29 13.81 19.32 -14.92
N GLY A 30 14.17 19.70 -13.71
CA GLY A 30 13.44 20.69 -12.91
C GLY A 30 12.64 20.18 -11.71
N VAL A 31 12.76 18.91 -11.33
CA VAL A 31 11.93 18.35 -10.24
C VAL A 31 12.66 18.35 -8.87
N LEU A 32 13.94 18.66 -8.80
CA LEU A 32 14.71 18.54 -7.56
C LEU A 32 14.72 19.78 -6.66
N GLU A 33 13.85 20.75 -6.91
CA GLU A 33 13.73 21.91 -6.02
C GLU A 33 13.03 21.60 -4.70
N ASN A 34 12.36 20.43 -4.57
CA ASN A 34 11.67 20.01 -3.36
C ASN A 34 12.34 18.79 -2.75
N ALA A 35 13.16 18.99 -1.73
CA ALA A 35 13.70 17.95 -0.86
C ALA A 35 12.60 17.05 -0.23
N ASP A 36 11.33 17.46 -0.30
CA ASP A 36 10.17 16.73 0.19
C ASP A 36 9.77 15.51 -0.64
N ILE A 37 10.32 15.35 -1.84
CA ILE A 37 10.00 14.21 -2.73
C ILE A 37 10.65 12.91 -2.23
N PHE A 38 11.88 12.98 -1.69
CA PHE A 38 12.57 11.83 -1.11
C PHE A 38 12.25 11.72 0.37
N ARG A 39 11.31 10.83 0.72
CA ARG A 39 10.78 10.72 2.08
C ARG A 39 10.85 9.30 2.63
N LEU A 40 11.47 9.14 3.79
CA LEU A 40 11.41 7.93 4.59
C LEU A 40 10.29 8.07 5.64
N ILE A 41 9.36 7.10 5.67
CA ILE A 41 8.23 7.07 6.60
C ILE A 41 8.31 5.78 7.43
N ASN A 42 8.22 5.92 8.75
CA ASN A 42 7.98 4.78 9.65
C ASN A 42 6.50 4.78 10.04
N ILE A 43 5.72 3.89 9.44
CA ILE A 43 4.27 3.79 9.66
C ILE A 43 3.90 3.35 11.09
N PHE A 44 4.84 2.82 11.88
CA PHE A 44 4.62 2.51 13.29
C PHE A 44 4.72 3.73 14.21
N SER A 45 5.29 4.82 13.73
CA SER A 45 5.38 6.07 14.49
C SER A 45 3.99 6.61 14.83
N GLU A 46 3.85 7.19 16.02
CA GLU A 46 2.61 7.84 16.47
C GLU A 46 2.14 8.96 15.55
N LYS A 47 3.05 9.60 14.83
CA LYS A 47 2.73 10.62 13.81
C LYS A 47 1.81 10.09 12.71
N PHE A 48 1.83 8.79 12.48
CA PHE A 48 1.02 8.10 11.46
C PHE A 48 -0.08 7.26 12.10
N THR A 49 -0.76 7.84 13.09
CA THR A 49 -1.91 7.21 13.74
C THR A 49 -3.20 7.62 13.04
N PRO A 50 -3.88 6.69 12.34
CA PRO A 50 -5.16 6.94 11.72
C PRO A 50 -6.30 7.00 12.75
N SER A 51 -7.40 7.64 12.40
CA SER A 51 -8.57 7.69 13.28
C SER A 51 -9.24 6.33 13.45
N ASN A 52 -9.00 5.38 12.55
CA ASN A 52 -9.54 4.03 12.65
C ASN A 52 -8.79 3.11 13.63
N LEU A 53 -7.75 3.60 14.31
CA LEU A 53 -7.06 2.81 15.36
C LEU A 53 -8.00 2.43 16.51
N ASP A 54 -8.76 3.40 17.01
CA ASP A 54 -9.62 3.24 18.18
C ASP A 54 -11.11 3.46 17.88
N LYS A 55 -11.49 3.65 16.61
CA LYS A 55 -12.87 3.89 16.19
C LYS A 55 -13.28 2.92 15.08
N ALA A 56 -14.40 2.25 15.27
CA ALA A 56 -14.92 1.33 14.27
C ALA A 56 -15.27 2.00 12.92
N ASP A 57 -15.71 3.26 12.99
CA ASP A 57 -16.11 4.11 11.85
C ASP A 57 -14.99 5.10 11.41
N GLY A 58 -13.82 4.98 12.01
CA GLY A 58 -12.68 5.83 11.68
C GLY A 58 -12.12 5.54 10.29
N THR A 59 -11.46 6.54 9.73
CA THR A 59 -10.83 6.44 8.41
C THR A 59 -9.35 6.09 8.50
N PRO A 60 -8.78 5.42 7.47
CA PRO A 60 -7.34 5.25 7.34
C PRO A 60 -6.65 6.61 7.13
N LEU A 61 -5.36 6.67 7.43
CA LEU A 61 -4.53 7.83 7.17
C LEU A 61 -3.98 7.77 5.76
N ARG A 62 -4.33 8.75 4.94
CA ARG A 62 -3.79 8.86 3.58
C ARG A 62 -2.38 9.42 3.60
N LEU A 63 -1.44 8.66 3.00
CA LEU A 63 -0.04 9.05 2.86
C LEU A 63 0.25 9.67 1.50
N TYR A 64 -0.27 9.06 0.43
CA TYR A 64 -0.09 9.52 -0.95
C TYR A 64 -1.41 9.40 -1.71
N ALA A 65 -1.62 10.29 -2.65
CA ALA A 65 -2.77 10.24 -3.54
C ALA A 65 -2.45 10.82 -4.91
N SER A 66 -3.04 10.20 -5.93
CA SER A 66 -3.23 10.73 -7.26
C SER A 66 -4.68 10.46 -7.69
N ASP A 67 -5.03 10.83 -8.90
CA ASP A 67 -6.36 10.51 -9.44
C ASP A 67 -6.61 9.00 -9.57
N ARG A 68 -5.53 8.20 -9.66
CA ARG A 68 -5.60 6.76 -9.95
C ARG A 68 -5.14 5.87 -8.80
N VAL A 69 -4.32 6.37 -7.89
CA VAL A 69 -3.74 5.59 -6.78
C VAL A 69 -3.82 6.36 -5.48
N LYS A 70 -4.26 5.68 -4.43
CA LYS A 70 -4.23 6.17 -3.06
C LYS A 70 -3.45 5.17 -2.21
N VAL A 71 -2.59 5.66 -1.30
CA VAL A 71 -1.82 4.84 -0.36
C VAL A 71 -2.20 5.24 1.05
N ASP A 72 -2.80 4.32 1.77
CA ASP A 72 -3.37 4.54 3.09
C ASP A 72 -2.72 3.62 4.14
N VAL A 73 -2.58 4.12 5.37
CA VAL A 73 -2.26 3.31 6.55
C VAL A 73 -3.53 3.14 7.37
N SER A 74 -3.86 1.90 7.66
CA SER A 74 -4.97 1.51 8.52
C SER A 74 -4.44 0.82 9.78
N LYS A 75 -5.01 1.12 10.92
CA LYS A 75 -4.66 0.46 12.18
C LYS A 75 -5.93 0.06 12.92
N ARG A 76 -5.88 -1.08 13.62
CA ARG A 76 -7.00 -1.60 14.42
C ARG A 76 -6.49 -2.08 15.76
N ARG A 77 -7.20 -1.73 16.83
CA ARG A 77 -6.82 -2.12 18.19
C ARG A 77 -7.95 -2.83 18.94
N LYS A 78 -9.10 -2.22 19.03
CA LYS A 78 -10.16 -2.64 19.98
C LYS A 78 -11.49 -2.96 19.35
N HIS A 79 -11.73 -2.51 18.12
CA HIS A 79 -13.06 -2.55 17.52
C HIS A 79 -13.02 -3.15 16.12
N ASP A 80 -14.00 -3.99 15.86
CA ASP A 80 -14.32 -4.44 14.53
C ASP A 80 -14.83 -3.26 13.68
N MET A 81 -14.70 -3.38 12.36
CA MET A 81 -15.45 -2.49 11.47
C MET A 81 -16.93 -2.81 11.61
N ALA A 82 -17.69 -1.86 12.12
CA ALA A 82 -19.10 -2.07 12.48
C ALA A 82 -20.04 -2.12 11.26
N PHE A 83 -19.55 -1.83 10.08
CA PHE A 83 -20.36 -1.73 8.86
C PHE A 83 -19.69 -2.40 7.66
N TRP A 84 -20.52 -2.90 6.76
CA TRP A 84 -20.10 -3.34 5.44
C TRP A 84 -19.97 -2.14 4.52
N HIS A 85 -18.92 -2.12 3.72
CA HIS A 85 -18.72 -1.10 2.69
C HIS A 85 -18.13 -1.71 1.43
N ARG A 86 -18.10 -0.93 0.35
CA ARG A 86 -17.43 -1.30 -0.91
C ARG A 86 -16.79 -0.08 -1.54
N ASN A 87 -15.64 -0.27 -2.14
CA ASN A 87 -15.04 0.74 -3.00
C ASN A 87 -15.63 0.58 -4.40
N VAL A 88 -16.36 1.57 -4.88
CA VAL A 88 -17.01 1.50 -6.20
C VAL A 88 -16.11 1.99 -7.33
N ASP A 89 -15.09 2.76 -6.99
CA ASP A 89 -14.19 3.48 -7.90
C ASP A 89 -12.76 2.91 -7.94
N ALA A 90 -12.41 1.97 -7.07
CA ALA A 90 -11.06 1.42 -6.98
C ALA A 90 -11.05 -0.03 -6.51
N HIS A 91 -10.08 -0.79 -7.02
CA HIS A 91 -9.63 -2.03 -6.41
C HIS A 91 -8.84 -1.73 -5.15
N GLU A 92 -8.81 -2.66 -4.22
CA GLU A 92 -8.05 -2.52 -2.99
C GLU A 92 -7.04 -3.66 -2.86
N ILE A 93 -5.76 -3.30 -2.67
CA ILE A 93 -4.69 -4.23 -2.32
C ILE A 93 -4.28 -3.91 -0.88
N ILE A 94 -4.36 -4.91 -0.02
CA ILE A 94 -4.11 -4.76 1.41
C ILE A 94 -2.92 -5.64 1.79
N PHE A 95 -1.95 -5.06 2.48
CA PHE A 95 -0.82 -5.77 3.06
C PHE A 95 -0.96 -5.80 4.58
N CYS A 96 -0.91 -6.99 5.17
CA CYS A 96 -0.78 -7.10 6.62
C CYS A 96 0.69 -6.90 7.02
N VAL A 97 0.96 -5.84 7.78
CA VAL A 97 2.32 -5.47 8.21
C VAL A 97 2.61 -5.92 9.64
N LYS A 98 1.57 -5.89 10.50
CA LYS A 98 1.67 -6.31 11.90
C LYS A 98 0.33 -6.80 12.41
N GLY A 99 0.35 -7.78 13.31
CA GLY A 99 -0.83 -8.36 13.93
C GLY A 99 -1.57 -9.31 12.99
N ALA A 100 -2.88 -9.40 13.15
CA ALA A 100 -3.74 -10.19 12.28
C ALA A 100 -5.16 -9.60 12.26
N LEU A 101 -5.83 -9.67 11.11
CA LEU A 101 -7.23 -9.27 10.95
C LEU A 101 -7.98 -10.27 10.08
N LYS A 102 -9.21 -10.54 10.46
CA LYS A 102 -10.16 -11.29 9.64
C LYS A 102 -10.88 -10.34 8.68
N TRP A 103 -10.97 -10.72 7.43
CA TRP A 103 -11.75 -10.04 6.41
C TRP A 103 -12.95 -10.88 6.02
N GLU A 104 -14.13 -10.30 6.11
CA GLU A 104 -15.35 -10.86 5.58
C GLU A 104 -15.71 -10.11 4.30
N THR A 105 -15.94 -10.84 3.22
CA THR A 105 -16.26 -10.28 1.91
C THR A 105 -17.41 -11.04 1.25
N GLU A 106 -18.05 -10.47 0.25
CA GLU A 106 -19.05 -11.17 -0.58
C GLU A 106 -18.45 -12.41 -1.29
N MET A 107 -17.11 -12.49 -1.39
CA MET A 107 -16.40 -13.61 -2.03
C MET A 107 -15.87 -14.66 -1.04
N GLY A 108 -16.06 -14.46 0.24
CA GLY A 108 -15.60 -15.37 1.29
C GLY A 108 -14.89 -14.65 2.42
N THR A 109 -14.33 -15.44 3.34
CA THR A 109 -13.68 -14.97 4.55
C THR A 109 -12.24 -15.42 4.58
N VAL A 110 -11.32 -14.51 4.93
CA VAL A 110 -9.89 -14.80 5.09
C VAL A 110 -9.36 -14.15 6.36
N THR A 111 -8.33 -14.74 6.96
CA THR A 111 -7.54 -14.12 8.02
C THR A 111 -6.17 -13.80 7.46
N MET A 112 -5.74 -12.54 7.60
CA MET A 112 -4.46 -12.06 7.14
C MET A 112 -3.48 -11.99 8.30
N HIS A 113 -2.25 -12.44 8.06
CA HIS A 113 -1.09 -12.34 8.95
C HIS A 113 0.02 -11.52 8.29
N PRO A 114 1.05 -11.10 9.02
CA PRO A 114 2.17 -10.35 8.46
C PRO A 114 2.82 -11.07 7.28
N GLY A 115 2.92 -10.36 6.15
CA GLY A 115 3.39 -10.90 4.88
C GLY A 115 2.28 -11.26 3.89
N ASP A 116 1.03 -11.39 4.34
CA ASP A 116 -0.09 -11.64 3.46
C ASP A 116 -0.51 -10.38 2.68
N MET A 117 -0.94 -10.60 1.45
CA MET A 117 -1.54 -9.60 0.58
C MET A 117 -2.93 -10.07 0.15
N LEU A 118 -3.94 -9.24 0.35
CA LEU A 118 -5.31 -9.48 -0.08
C LEU A 118 -5.68 -8.50 -1.20
N PHE A 119 -6.25 -9.03 -2.27
CA PHE A 119 -6.85 -8.23 -3.34
C PHE A 119 -8.37 -8.28 -3.23
N ILE A 120 -9.02 -7.12 -3.12
CA ILE A 120 -10.47 -6.97 -3.14
C ILE A 120 -10.84 -6.17 -4.39
N PRO A 121 -11.56 -6.79 -5.36
CA PRO A 121 -12.03 -6.08 -6.55
C PRO A 121 -12.96 -4.91 -6.19
N LYS A 122 -12.92 -3.85 -7.00
CA LYS A 122 -13.90 -2.76 -6.91
C LYS A 122 -15.33 -3.31 -6.96
N GLY A 123 -16.22 -2.76 -6.16
CA GLY A 123 -17.62 -3.19 -6.06
C GLY A 123 -17.89 -4.33 -5.08
N ILE A 124 -16.88 -5.03 -4.57
CA ILE A 124 -17.06 -6.12 -3.61
C ILE A 124 -17.25 -5.57 -2.19
N GLY A 125 -18.38 -5.93 -1.57
CA GLY A 125 -18.67 -5.59 -0.19
C GLY A 125 -17.76 -6.35 0.78
N HIS A 126 -17.22 -5.64 1.78
CA HIS A 126 -16.31 -6.23 2.76
C HIS A 126 -16.29 -5.45 4.07
N ARG A 127 -15.71 -6.09 5.10
CA ARG A 127 -15.36 -5.48 6.38
C ARG A 127 -14.20 -6.20 7.04
N SER A 128 -13.45 -5.49 7.88
CA SER A 128 -12.37 -6.08 8.70
C SER A 128 -12.82 -6.26 10.14
N MET A 129 -12.38 -7.35 10.76
CA MET A 129 -12.72 -7.72 12.12
C MET A 129 -11.47 -8.18 12.89
N LEU A 130 -11.48 -8.03 14.19
CA LEU A 130 -10.50 -8.67 15.06
C LEU A 130 -10.67 -10.19 15.00
N CYS A 131 -9.59 -10.90 15.26
CA CYS A 131 -9.57 -12.36 15.35
C CYS A 131 -8.71 -12.78 16.56
N PRO A 132 -8.69 -14.07 16.94
CA PRO A 132 -7.90 -14.52 18.08
C PRO A 132 -6.40 -14.19 17.98
N ASP A 133 -5.86 -14.10 16.75
CA ASP A 133 -4.45 -13.78 16.48
C ASP A 133 -4.18 -12.27 16.39
N SER A 134 -5.20 -11.43 16.57
CA SER A 134 -5.04 -9.98 16.56
C SER A 134 -4.18 -9.51 17.73
N SER A 135 -3.26 -8.59 17.45
CA SER A 135 -2.44 -7.91 18.44
C SER A 135 -3.11 -6.60 18.90
N ASP A 136 -2.53 -5.95 19.92
CA ASP A 136 -2.98 -4.63 20.36
C ASP A 136 -2.91 -3.58 19.26
N ASP A 137 -1.95 -3.73 18.34
CA ASP A 137 -1.79 -2.86 17.16
C ASP A 137 -1.72 -3.73 15.90
N ASN A 138 -2.84 -3.84 15.20
CA ASN A 138 -2.87 -4.45 13.87
C ASN A 138 -2.67 -3.35 12.83
N VAL A 139 -1.67 -3.48 11.97
CA VAL A 139 -1.26 -2.46 11.01
C VAL A 139 -1.33 -2.99 9.59
N LEU A 140 -2.04 -2.27 8.75
CA LEU A 140 -2.23 -2.56 7.34
C LEU A 140 -1.70 -1.39 6.50
N LEU A 141 -1.17 -1.72 5.33
CA LEU A 141 -0.93 -0.79 4.24
C LEU A 141 -1.94 -1.10 3.14
N GLU A 142 -2.71 -0.10 2.73
CA GLU A 142 -3.78 -0.26 1.74
C GLU A 142 -3.47 0.59 0.51
N LEU A 143 -3.56 -0.03 -0.68
CA LEU A 143 -3.50 0.66 -1.95
C LEU A 143 -4.88 0.60 -2.60
N LYS A 144 -5.45 1.76 -2.93
CA LYS A 144 -6.67 1.87 -3.72
C LYS A 144 -6.29 2.31 -5.13
N ILE A 145 -6.64 1.48 -6.13
CA ILE A 145 -6.19 1.63 -7.52
C ILE A 145 -7.41 1.66 -8.43
N ALA A 146 -7.59 2.77 -9.14
CA ALA A 146 -8.74 2.98 -10.04
C ALA A 146 -8.59 2.21 -11.36
N ASP A 147 -7.36 1.93 -11.79
CA ASP A 147 -7.08 1.16 -13.00
C ASP A 147 -7.51 -0.30 -12.86
N ASP A 148 -7.90 -0.91 -13.96
CA ASP A 148 -8.18 -2.34 -13.98
C ASP A 148 -6.88 -3.13 -13.78
N LEU A 149 -6.95 -4.11 -12.88
CA LEU A 149 -5.82 -4.94 -12.51
C LEU A 149 -6.06 -6.39 -12.91
N ALA A 150 -5.03 -7.03 -13.46
CA ALA A 150 -5.01 -8.46 -13.73
C ALA A 150 -3.93 -9.12 -12.87
N TYR A 151 -4.25 -10.29 -12.32
CA TYR A 151 -3.24 -11.13 -11.66
C TYR A 151 -2.33 -11.75 -12.73
N VAL A 152 -1.03 -11.48 -12.61
CA VAL A 152 -0.01 -11.97 -13.56
C VAL A 152 1.05 -12.84 -12.88
N GLY A 153 0.94 -13.04 -11.56
CA GLY A 153 1.82 -13.93 -10.80
C GLY A 153 1.35 -15.37 -10.91
N GLU A 154 2.21 -16.27 -11.34
CA GLU A 154 1.98 -17.70 -11.19
C GLU A 154 2.79 -18.20 -10.00
N PRO A 155 2.13 -18.72 -8.94
CA PRO A 155 2.85 -19.40 -7.88
C PRO A 155 3.54 -20.63 -8.48
N LYS A 156 4.85 -20.75 -8.24
CA LYS A 156 5.64 -21.92 -8.63
C LYS A 156 5.37 -23.08 -7.69
#